data_94dc296975f088d03ddec3d486446688
#
_entry.id   94dc296975f088d03ddec3d486446688
#
_cell.length_a   1.000
_cell.length_b   1.000
_cell.length_c   1.000
_cell.angle_alpha   90.00
_cell.angle_beta   90.00
_cell.angle_gamma   90.00
#
_symmetry.space_group_name_H-M   'P 1'
#
loop_
_entity.id
_entity.type
_entity.pdbx_description
1 polymer ?
#
loop_
_entity_poly.entity_id
_entity_poly.type
_entity_poly.pdbx_seq_one_letter_code
_entity_poly.pdbx_strand_id
1 'polypeptide(L)'
;WYKNSRLNRITSWQNSACSNIPSEIIYLKDEENGRIWTPTAMPISDDKNYNAIFGFGYAKYIHSSDEIIQELEVFVPQEESCKINILTLKNNAPKKKKIKILYYVKPVIGEDEIKSDSYIKLKYEENSNMVIAKNLYNVDEFNDTIYVSSSEKIKSFTGNKKTFNINNVRLDNDNGIGKKSCIAIELEIEIESFSDKKISIILGAEENLVLAKDIAYKYSKIQNCNMELVKVKNKWNELLGRVQVKTPYESLNIMLNGWIMYQTICSRLLAKSGFYQSGGAYGFRDQLQDAYGTKFLDTNILYNQIIKHSKHQFIEGDVEHWWHEENNRGIRTKFSDDLLWLPYMVIKYIRHTGDYEILNVITPYLQGAKLKENEKEKYEQYLSSNIEESIYEHCKKAIDRACGISDNEWSFGEHGLPKIGIGDWNDGFSNIGPEGKGESVWLGFFLYRILLGFSEIAE
;
A
#
# COMPACT_ATOMS: atom_id res chain seq x y z
N TRP A 1 0.12 4.07 5.64
CA TRP A 1 1.43 3.42 5.49
C TRP A 1 2.30 4.20 4.50
N TYR A 2 3.60 4.00 4.58
CA TYR A 2 4.60 4.59 3.72
C TYR A 2 5.56 3.48 3.27
N LYS A 3 5.88 3.37 1.95
CA LYS A 3 6.66 2.27 1.36
C LYS A 3 6.02 0.88 1.56
N ASN A 4 5.89 0.41 2.80
CA ASN A 4 5.38 -0.93 3.13
C ASN A 4 4.16 -0.89 4.05
N SER A 5 3.09 -1.59 3.69
CA SER A 5 1.83 -1.58 4.42
C SER A 5 1.87 -2.33 5.77
N ARG A 6 2.91 -3.10 6.03
CA ARG A 6 3.15 -3.79 7.30
C ARG A 6 4.28 -3.16 8.10
N LEU A 7 5.47 -3.05 7.51
CA LEU A 7 6.69 -2.62 8.22
C LEU A 7 6.69 -1.12 8.52
N ASN A 8 6.06 -0.30 7.63
CA ASN A 8 6.10 1.15 7.70
C ASN A 8 4.70 1.75 7.86
N ARG A 9 3.92 1.24 8.81
CA ARG A 9 2.62 1.83 9.14
C ARG A 9 2.80 3.21 9.74
N ILE A 10 2.03 4.16 9.27
CA ILE A 10 1.90 5.49 9.91
C ILE A 10 0.82 5.38 11.00
N THR A 11 -0.31 4.73 10.68
CA THR A 11 -1.41 4.47 11.60
C THR A 11 -1.68 2.97 11.71
N SER A 12 -2.42 2.56 12.74
CA SER A 12 -2.76 1.15 12.94
C SER A 12 -3.67 0.63 11.82
N TRP A 13 -3.42 -0.62 11.42
CA TRP A 13 -4.33 -1.39 10.60
C TRP A 13 -5.26 -2.22 11.48
N GLN A 14 -6.52 -2.25 11.12
CA GLN A 14 -7.53 -3.03 11.82
C GLN A 14 -8.35 -3.87 10.83
N ASN A 15 -8.66 -5.08 11.22
CA ASN A 15 -9.56 -5.99 10.49
C ASN A 15 -10.57 -6.59 11.47
N SER A 16 -11.26 -5.75 12.22
CA SER A 16 -12.31 -6.19 13.13
C SER A 16 -13.67 -6.06 12.46
N ALA A 17 -14.44 -7.15 12.45
CA ALA A 17 -15.81 -7.13 11.97
C ALA A 17 -16.77 -6.39 12.90
N CYS A 18 -16.37 -6.16 14.16
CA CYS A 18 -17.23 -5.61 15.23
C CYS A 18 -16.85 -4.20 15.68
N SER A 19 -15.73 -3.66 15.19
CA SER A 19 -15.26 -2.34 15.60
C SER A 19 -14.62 -1.59 14.42
N ASN A 20 -14.82 -0.29 14.43
CA ASN A 20 -14.17 0.64 13.50
C ASN A 20 -13.62 1.80 14.31
N ILE A 21 -12.47 1.61 14.97
CA ILE A 21 -11.83 2.65 15.76
C ILE A 21 -11.03 3.54 14.83
N PRO A 22 -11.38 4.81 14.62
CA PRO A 22 -10.65 5.68 13.74
C PRO A 22 -9.25 5.98 14.28
N SER A 23 -8.25 5.82 13.41
CA SER A 23 -6.84 6.14 13.73
C SER A 23 -6.47 7.57 13.32
N GLU A 24 -7.36 8.25 12.59
CA GLU A 24 -7.19 9.62 12.12
C GLU A 24 -8.54 10.34 12.15
N ILE A 25 -8.57 11.49 12.77
CA ILE A 25 -9.82 12.21 13.05
C ILE A 25 -9.62 13.71 12.89
N ILE A 26 -10.57 14.39 12.27
CA ILE A 26 -10.70 15.85 12.29
C ILE A 26 -11.88 16.17 13.20
N TYR A 27 -11.62 16.81 14.33
CA TYR A 27 -12.65 17.36 15.20
C TYR A 27 -12.87 18.83 14.87
N LEU A 28 -14.12 19.24 14.86
CA LEU A 28 -14.55 20.62 14.69
C LEU A 28 -15.27 21.07 15.97
N LYS A 29 -15.00 22.28 16.42
CA LYS A 29 -15.68 22.88 17.57
C LYS A 29 -16.06 24.31 17.23
N ASP A 30 -17.34 24.61 17.33
CA ASP A 30 -17.83 26.00 17.31
C ASP A 30 -17.51 26.66 18.67
N GLU A 31 -16.64 27.67 18.66
CA GLU A 31 -16.18 28.35 19.88
C GLU A 31 -17.29 29.18 20.51
N GLU A 32 -18.36 29.49 19.79
CA GLU A 32 -19.46 30.30 20.31
C GLU A 32 -20.44 29.48 21.16
N ASN A 33 -20.85 28.30 20.67
CA ASN A 33 -21.82 27.44 21.31
C ASN A 33 -21.22 26.20 21.97
N GLY A 34 -19.92 25.96 21.78
CA GLY A 34 -19.21 24.83 22.35
C GLY A 34 -19.50 23.48 21.69
N ARG A 35 -20.30 23.44 20.62
CA ARG A 35 -20.65 22.21 19.93
C ARG A 35 -19.44 21.58 19.26
N ILE A 36 -19.34 20.25 19.37
CA ILE A 36 -18.27 19.46 18.79
C ILE A 36 -18.87 18.43 17.84
N TRP A 37 -18.27 18.27 16.67
CA TRP A 37 -18.65 17.26 15.68
C TRP A 37 -17.44 16.85 14.83
N THR A 38 -17.65 15.89 13.91
CA THR A 38 -16.64 15.46 12.92
C THR A 38 -17.22 15.51 11.52
N PRO A 39 -16.41 15.76 10.46
CA PRO A 39 -16.87 15.73 9.06
C PRO A 39 -17.36 14.35 8.62
N THR A 40 -16.95 13.31 9.31
CA THR A 40 -17.35 11.91 9.12
C THR A 40 -18.28 11.46 10.23
N ALA A 41 -19.10 10.42 10.02
CA ALA A 41 -20.05 9.92 11.01
C ALA A 41 -19.37 9.35 12.29
N MET A 42 -18.08 9.05 12.22
CA MET A 42 -17.29 8.55 13.36
C MET A 42 -16.15 9.52 13.67
N PRO A 43 -15.77 9.69 14.93
CA PRO A 43 -16.32 9.10 16.16
C PRO A 43 -17.51 9.86 16.78
N ILE A 44 -17.83 11.05 16.28
CA ILE A 44 -18.92 11.90 16.80
C ILE A 44 -19.92 12.13 15.67
N SER A 45 -21.09 11.51 15.79
CA SER A 45 -22.21 11.72 14.87
C SER A 45 -23.32 12.54 15.51
N ASP A 46 -24.12 13.16 14.69
CA ASP A 46 -25.44 13.70 15.03
C ASP A 46 -26.54 12.94 14.27
N ASP A 47 -27.78 13.34 14.41
CA ASP A 47 -28.96 12.74 13.79
C ASP A 47 -29.17 13.16 12.32
N LYS A 48 -28.24 13.93 11.74
CA LYS A 48 -28.32 14.40 10.36
C LYS A 48 -27.58 13.48 9.40
N ASN A 49 -27.84 13.63 8.11
CA ASN A 49 -27.25 12.80 7.08
C ASN A 49 -25.75 13.07 6.88
N TYR A 50 -25.01 11.99 6.80
CA TYR A 50 -23.63 11.97 6.35
C TYR A 50 -23.56 11.30 4.97
N ASN A 51 -23.01 12.00 4.00
CA ASN A 51 -22.82 11.47 2.65
C ASN A 51 -21.32 11.17 2.43
N ALA A 52 -21.04 9.98 1.92
CA ALA A 52 -19.69 9.58 1.53
C ALA A 52 -19.68 9.22 0.03
N ILE A 53 -18.73 9.79 -0.70
CA ILE A 53 -18.48 9.52 -2.12
C ILE A 53 -17.09 8.93 -2.23
N PHE A 54 -17.00 7.70 -2.71
CA PHE A 54 -15.75 7.02 -3.00
C PHE A 54 -15.50 7.04 -4.50
N GLY A 55 -14.48 7.75 -4.93
CA GLY A 55 -14.01 7.77 -6.31
C GLY A 55 -12.66 7.08 -6.45
N PHE A 56 -12.20 6.93 -7.68
CA PHE A 56 -10.90 6.37 -7.95
C PHE A 56 -9.80 7.36 -7.54
N GLY A 57 -9.02 6.98 -6.52
CA GLY A 57 -7.94 7.78 -5.95
C GLY A 57 -8.36 8.84 -4.94
N TYR A 58 -9.65 8.97 -4.60
CA TYR A 58 -10.11 9.94 -3.62
C TYR A 58 -11.36 9.49 -2.86
N ALA A 59 -11.58 10.08 -1.70
CA ALA A 59 -12.85 10.03 -0.97
C ALA A 59 -13.34 11.45 -0.68
N LYS A 60 -14.66 11.66 -0.66
CA LYS A 60 -15.28 12.91 -0.27
C LYS A 60 -16.39 12.65 0.74
N TYR A 61 -16.38 13.40 1.83
CA TYR A 61 -17.39 13.35 2.89
C TYR A 61 -18.10 14.69 2.95
N ILE A 62 -19.43 14.66 3.03
CA ILE A 62 -20.28 15.85 3.05
C ILE A 62 -21.24 15.71 4.23
N HIS A 63 -21.26 16.72 5.08
CA HIS A 63 -22.18 16.80 6.21
C HIS A 63 -22.59 18.25 6.47
N SER A 64 -23.75 18.46 7.06
CA SER A 64 -24.24 19.79 7.45
C SER A 64 -24.66 19.77 8.92
N SER A 65 -24.09 20.65 9.71
CA SER A 65 -24.32 20.77 11.13
C SER A 65 -24.35 22.25 11.54
N ASP A 66 -25.45 22.69 12.18
CA ASP A 66 -25.60 24.07 12.71
C ASP A 66 -25.17 25.19 11.76
N GLU A 67 -25.81 25.29 10.63
CA GLU A 67 -25.53 26.32 9.61
C GLU A 67 -24.12 26.23 8.98
N ILE A 68 -23.32 25.23 9.39
CA ILE A 68 -22.03 24.92 8.74
C ILE A 68 -22.21 23.72 7.83
N ILE A 69 -21.96 23.90 6.53
CA ILE A 69 -21.77 22.79 5.59
C ILE A 69 -20.29 22.51 5.51
N GLN A 70 -19.92 21.24 5.71
CA GLN A 70 -18.55 20.79 5.58
C GLN A 70 -18.40 19.79 4.45
N GLU A 71 -17.32 19.93 3.70
CA GLU A 71 -16.86 18.98 2.72
C GLU A 71 -15.41 18.62 3.03
N LEU A 72 -15.13 17.34 3.14
CA LEU A 72 -13.78 16.83 3.33
C LEU A 72 -13.40 15.96 2.13
N GLU A 73 -12.44 16.40 1.33
CA GLU A 73 -11.85 15.62 0.25
C GLU A 73 -10.50 15.06 0.70
N VAL A 74 -10.32 13.75 0.53
CA VAL A 74 -9.12 13.01 0.97
C VAL A 74 -8.52 12.26 -0.21
N PHE A 75 -7.23 12.44 -0.44
CA PHE A 75 -6.51 11.76 -1.54
C PHE A 75 -5.01 11.70 -1.28
N VAL A 76 -4.32 10.89 -2.07
CA VAL A 76 -2.85 10.78 -2.11
C VAL A 76 -2.38 11.28 -3.47
N PRO A 77 -1.42 12.22 -3.55
CA PRO A 77 -0.79 12.65 -4.78
C PRO A 77 -0.12 11.50 -5.54
N GLN A 78 0.18 11.72 -6.81
CA GLN A 78 0.80 10.67 -7.64
C GLN A 78 2.27 10.43 -7.31
N GLU A 79 3.00 11.47 -6.97
CA GLU A 79 4.46 11.44 -6.88
C GLU A 79 4.99 11.73 -5.46
N GLU A 80 4.18 12.34 -4.60
CA GLU A 80 4.60 12.65 -3.24
C GLU A 80 3.96 11.71 -2.20
N SER A 81 4.75 11.36 -1.21
CA SER A 81 4.36 10.43 -0.14
C SER A 81 3.61 11.14 0.98
N CYS A 82 2.47 11.72 0.65
CA CYS A 82 1.60 12.36 1.64
C CYS A 82 0.12 12.09 1.35
N LYS A 83 -0.70 12.20 2.38
CA LYS A 83 -2.15 12.26 2.27
C LYS A 83 -2.60 13.70 2.47
N ILE A 84 -3.43 14.19 1.57
CA ILE A 84 -3.99 15.55 1.60
C ILE A 84 -5.45 15.47 1.99
N ASN A 85 -5.81 16.22 3.02
CA ASN A 85 -7.17 16.47 3.44
C ASN A 85 -7.51 17.91 3.07
N ILE A 86 -8.45 18.14 2.15
CA ILE A 86 -9.00 19.47 1.85
C ILE A 86 -10.32 19.58 2.59
N LEU A 87 -10.33 20.42 3.63
CA LEU A 87 -11.54 20.70 4.39
C LEU A 87 -12.12 22.04 3.96
N THR A 88 -13.36 22.03 3.45
CA THR A 88 -14.13 23.20 3.11
C THR A 88 -15.23 23.39 4.15
N LEU A 89 -15.27 24.53 4.81
CA LEU A 89 -16.34 24.91 5.74
C LEU A 89 -17.08 26.12 5.18
N LYS A 90 -18.39 25.96 4.93
CA LYS A 90 -19.27 27.04 4.47
C LYS A 90 -20.19 27.46 5.59
N ASN A 91 -20.12 28.72 5.95
CA ASN A 91 -20.98 29.36 6.96
C ASN A 91 -22.25 29.90 6.29
N ASN A 92 -23.38 29.31 6.59
CA ASN A 92 -24.71 29.78 6.15
C ASN A 92 -25.41 30.66 7.19
N ALA A 93 -24.73 30.97 8.32
CA ALA A 93 -25.28 31.87 9.34
C ALA A 93 -25.13 33.35 8.93
N PRO A 94 -26.01 34.25 9.43
CA PRO A 94 -25.91 35.69 9.21
C PRO A 94 -24.79 36.36 10.04
N LYS A 95 -23.98 35.57 10.73
CA LYS A 95 -22.91 36.03 11.61
C LYS A 95 -21.62 35.24 11.33
N LYS A 96 -20.52 35.90 11.65
CA LYS A 96 -19.18 35.25 11.61
C LYS A 96 -19.13 34.08 12.59
N LYS A 97 -18.48 32.99 12.17
CA LYS A 97 -18.22 31.82 12.97
C LYS A 97 -16.73 31.65 13.26
N LYS A 98 -16.39 31.27 14.48
CA LYS A 98 -15.04 30.93 14.89
C LYS A 98 -14.99 29.43 15.17
N ILE A 99 -14.23 28.70 14.38
CA ILE A 99 -14.15 27.23 14.44
C ILE A 99 -12.73 26.82 14.86
N LYS A 100 -12.66 26.05 15.96
CA LYS A 100 -11.45 25.33 16.34
C LYS A 100 -11.45 23.99 15.61
N ILE A 101 -10.29 23.62 15.06
CA ILE A 101 -10.06 22.37 14.37
C ILE A 101 -8.95 21.62 15.10
N LEU A 102 -9.21 20.38 15.51
CA LEU A 102 -8.21 19.49 16.04
C LEU A 102 -8.04 18.32 15.07
N TYR A 103 -6.86 18.19 14.49
CA TYR A 103 -6.48 17.03 13.72
C TYR A 103 -5.72 16.07 14.62
N TYR A 104 -6.21 14.86 14.74
CA TYR A 104 -5.69 13.82 15.60
C TYR A 104 -5.29 12.60 14.78
N VAL A 105 -4.12 12.05 15.07
CA VAL A 105 -3.61 10.80 14.50
C VAL A 105 -3.17 9.89 15.64
N LYS A 106 -3.54 8.61 15.58
CA LYS A 106 -3.00 7.55 16.41
C LYS A 106 -1.82 6.91 15.66
N PRO A 107 -0.57 7.26 15.97
CA PRO A 107 0.57 6.82 15.20
C PRO A 107 1.01 5.42 15.61
N VAL A 108 1.59 4.69 14.64
CA VAL A 108 2.38 3.46 14.88
C VAL A 108 3.84 3.72 14.53
N ILE A 109 4.10 4.30 13.36
CA ILE A 109 5.43 4.60 12.80
C ILE A 109 6.32 3.36 12.90
N GLY A 110 5.89 2.28 12.22
CA GLY A 110 6.53 0.97 12.26
C GLY A 110 5.54 -0.19 12.14
N GLU A 111 5.93 -1.37 12.56
CA GLU A 111 5.10 -2.57 12.51
C GLU A 111 4.20 -2.74 13.75
N ASP A 112 4.75 -2.50 14.94
CA ASP A 112 4.13 -2.86 16.22
C ASP A 112 3.69 -1.61 17.01
N GLU A 113 2.37 -1.45 17.14
CA GLU A 113 1.77 -0.33 17.86
C GLU A 113 2.15 -0.31 19.35
N ILE A 114 2.18 -1.48 19.99
CA ILE A 114 2.42 -1.57 21.44
C ILE A 114 3.88 -1.20 21.76
N LYS A 115 4.82 -1.73 20.96
CA LYS A 115 6.24 -1.42 21.10
C LYS A 115 6.56 0.03 20.78
N SER A 116 5.86 0.62 19.82
CA SER A 116 6.12 1.99 19.37
C SER A 116 5.58 3.06 20.30
N ASP A 117 4.48 2.79 21.00
CA ASP A 117 3.62 3.79 21.65
C ASP A 117 4.39 4.79 22.56
N SER A 118 5.36 4.32 23.35
CA SER A 118 6.12 5.19 24.27
C SER A 118 7.37 5.85 23.64
N TYR A 119 7.71 5.52 22.40
CA TYR A 119 8.94 5.96 21.76
C TYR A 119 8.71 7.01 20.66
N ILE A 120 7.47 7.39 20.42
CA ILE A 120 7.14 8.41 19.43
C ILE A 120 7.35 9.79 20.01
N LYS A 121 8.26 10.56 19.40
CA LYS A 121 8.63 11.91 19.81
C LYS A 121 8.22 12.92 18.74
N LEU A 122 7.52 13.98 19.17
CA LEU A 122 7.14 15.09 18.33
C LEU A 122 8.10 16.28 18.48
N LYS A 123 8.21 17.05 17.38
CA LYS A 123 8.87 18.36 17.37
C LYS A 123 8.08 19.31 16.45
N TYR A 124 7.80 20.51 16.92
CA TYR A 124 7.23 21.56 16.06
C TYR A 124 8.33 22.33 15.35
N GLU A 125 8.21 22.45 14.03
CA GLU A 125 9.07 23.24 13.15
C GLU A 125 8.32 24.52 12.75
N GLU A 126 8.52 25.58 13.51
CA GLU A 126 7.77 26.84 13.37
C GLU A 126 7.90 27.46 11.96
N ASN A 127 9.11 27.52 11.42
CA ASN A 127 9.36 28.11 10.10
C ASN A 127 8.63 27.40 8.95
N SER A 128 8.32 26.13 9.12
CA SER A 128 7.64 25.30 8.10
C SER A 128 6.18 25.01 8.48
N ASN A 129 5.70 25.55 9.61
CA ASN A 129 4.37 25.29 10.15
C ASN A 129 4.01 23.79 10.16
N MET A 130 4.89 22.98 10.76
CA MET A 130 4.85 21.52 10.66
C MET A 130 5.20 20.87 11.99
N VAL A 131 4.46 19.83 12.37
CA VAL A 131 4.82 18.92 13.45
C VAL A 131 5.45 17.67 12.83
N ILE A 132 6.68 17.37 13.21
CA ILE A 132 7.35 16.13 12.81
C ILE A 132 7.25 15.10 13.94
N ALA A 133 7.19 13.82 13.57
CA ALA A 133 7.16 12.70 14.49
C ALA A 133 8.19 11.65 14.07
N LYS A 134 8.89 11.09 15.03
CA LYS A 134 9.82 9.98 14.85
C LYS A 134 9.60 8.91 15.91
N ASN A 135 9.70 7.66 15.53
CA ASN A 135 9.75 6.53 16.45
C ASN A 135 11.21 6.24 16.77
N LEU A 136 11.60 6.48 18.02
CA LEU A 136 12.99 6.28 18.47
C LEU A 136 13.34 4.80 18.75
N TYR A 137 12.33 3.91 18.79
CA TYR A 137 12.54 2.47 18.96
C TYR A 137 12.94 1.76 17.66
N ASN A 138 12.44 2.24 16.51
CA ASN A 138 12.50 1.53 15.24
C ASN A 138 13.32 2.27 14.17
N VAL A 139 14.42 2.92 14.60
CA VAL A 139 15.23 3.80 13.73
C VAL A 139 15.94 3.04 12.60
N ASP A 140 16.23 1.75 12.78
CA ASP A 140 16.92 0.95 11.77
C ASP A 140 15.98 0.49 10.65
N GLU A 141 14.68 0.33 10.95
CA GLU A 141 13.70 -0.16 10.00
C GLU A 141 12.82 0.96 9.42
N PHE A 142 12.59 2.03 10.17
CA PHE A 142 11.78 3.16 9.76
C PHE A 142 12.34 4.49 10.32
N ASN A 143 13.40 5.00 9.71
CA ASN A 143 14.02 6.28 10.10
C ASN A 143 13.48 7.49 9.32
N ASP A 144 12.49 7.29 8.47
CA ASP A 144 11.88 8.38 7.70
C ASP A 144 11.18 9.39 8.60
N THR A 145 11.00 10.60 8.09
CA THR A 145 10.34 11.70 8.81
C THR A 145 8.84 11.67 8.54
N ILE A 146 8.04 11.37 9.56
CA ILE A 146 6.59 11.55 9.52
C ILE A 146 6.27 13.00 9.89
N TYR A 147 5.34 13.63 9.17
CA TYR A 147 4.97 15.01 9.44
C TYR A 147 3.49 15.29 9.25
N VAL A 148 3.01 16.28 10.02
CA VAL A 148 1.69 16.88 9.86
C VAL A 148 1.88 18.38 9.65
N SER A 149 1.27 18.92 8.60
CA SER A 149 1.28 20.35 8.29
C SER A 149 -0.10 20.85 7.87
N SER A 150 -0.27 22.17 7.82
CA SER A 150 -1.54 22.78 7.39
C SER A 150 -1.30 24.09 6.67
N SER A 151 -2.27 24.48 5.82
CA SER A 151 -2.33 25.83 5.24
C SER A 151 -2.61 26.93 6.27
N GLU A 152 -3.22 26.57 7.40
CA GLU A 152 -3.45 27.49 8.53
C GLU A 152 -2.33 27.32 9.57
N LYS A 153 -2.05 28.38 10.33
CA LYS A 153 -1.01 28.33 11.36
C LYS A 153 -1.40 27.34 12.48
N ILE A 154 -0.50 26.40 12.76
CA ILE A 154 -0.63 25.51 13.92
C ILE A 154 -0.47 26.35 15.19
N LYS A 155 -1.48 26.34 16.05
CA LYS A 155 -1.54 27.13 17.29
C LYS A 155 -0.91 26.42 18.47
N SER A 156 -1.12 25.11 18.54
CA SER A 156 -0.56 24.22 19.54
C SER A 156 -0.58 22.78 19.04
N PHE A 157 0.13 21.89 19.74
CA PHE A 157 0.19 20.46 19.42
C PHE A 157 0.28 19.62 20.69
N THR A 158 0.07 18.32 20.60
CA THR A 158 0.43 17.38 21.66
C THR A 158 0.79 16.02 21.11
N GLY A 159 1.81 15.38 21.70
CA GLY A 159 2.19 13.99 21.53
C GLY A 159 1.61 13.06 22.61
N ASN A 160 0.90 13.60 23.57
CA ASN A 160 0.40 12.88 24.74
C ASN A 160 -1.10 12.64 24.65
N LYS A 161 -1.48 11.40 24.38
CA LYS A 161 -2.89 11.01 24.25
C LYS A 161 -3.70 11.30 25.51
N LYS A 162 -3.10 11.26 26.71
CA LYS A 162 -3.83 11.49 27.97
C LYS A 162 -4.23 12.94 28.16
N THR A 163 -3.46 13.87 27.61
CA THR A 163 -3.75 15.32 27.71
C THR A 163 -4.53 15.82 26.50
N PHE A 164 -4.69 14.99 25.45
CA PHE A 164 -5.53 15.35 24.31
C PHE A 164 -7.00 15.43 24.73
N ASN A 165 -7.54 16.63 24.69
CA ASN A 165 -8.97 16.89 24.95
C ASN A 165 -9.42 18.08 24.12
N ILE A 166 -10.45 17.88 23.30
CA ILE A 166 -11.01 18.93 22.43
C ILE A 166 -11.62 20.11 23.22
N ASN A 167 -11.99 19.92 24.47
CA ASN A 167 -12.48 20.97 25.33
C ASN A 167 -11.39 21.85 25.92
N ASN A 168 -10.12 21.44 25.88
CA ASN A 168 -9.02 22.28 26.34
C ASN A 168 -8.98 23.60 25.57
N VAL A 169 -8.56 24.67 26.23
CA VAL A 169 -8.35 25.96 25.59
C VAL A 169 -7.22 25.87 24.57
N ARG A 170 -6.15 25.12 24.91
CA ARG A 170 -4.99 24.84 24.07
C ARG A 170 -4.47 23.43 24.33
N LEU A 171 -3.83 22.82 23.33
CA LEU A 171 -2.99 21.64 23.56
C LEU A 171 -1.71 22.05 24.30
N ASP A 172 -1.11 21.11 25.03
CA ASP A 172 -0.04 21.37 26.01
C ASP A 172 1.38 21.49 25.44
N ASN A 173 1.54 21.34 24.12
CA ASN A 173 2.81 21.30 23.41
C ASN A 173 3.77 20.20 23.92
N ASP A 174 3.22 19.12 24.47
CA ASP A 174 3.98 17.95 24.92
C ASP A 174 4.56 17.18 23.73
N ASN A 175 5.83 16.81 23.83
CA ASN A 175 6.52 16.04 22.77
C ASN A 175 6.19 14.54 22.76
N GLY A 176 5.45 14.04 23.74
CA GLY A 176 4.89 12.68 23.80
C GLY A 176 5.84 11.58 24.25
N ILE A 177 7.15 11.83 24.35
CA ILE A 177 8.11 10.77 24.70
C ILE A 177 7.83 10.15 26.07
N GLY A 178 7.85 8.82 26.18
CA GLY A 178 7.56 8.07 27.39
C GLY A 178 6.08 8.03 27.79
N LYS A 179 5.17 8.41 26.89
CA LYS A 179 3.71 8.51 27.13
C LYS A 179 2.93 7.71 26.08
N LYS A 180 1.65 7.49 26.32
CA LYS A 180 0.76 6.99 25.25
C LYS A 180 0.69 8.03 24.16
N SER A 181 1.09 7.62 22.94
CA SER A 181 1.33 8.54 21.84
C SER A 181 0.06 8.97 21.11
N CYS A 182 0.10 10.21 20.64
CA CYS A 182 -0.74 10.71 19.55
C CYS A 182 0.07 11.75 18.77
N ILE A 183 -0.42 12.11 17.57
CA ILE A 183 -0.01 13.33 16.88
C ILE A 183 -1.27 14.17 16.79
N ALA A 184 -1.35 15.26 17.52
CA ALA A 184 -2.47 16.16 17.45
C ALA A 184 -2.01 17.60 17.26
N ILE A 185 -2.69 18.33 16.37
CA ILE A 185 -2.48 19.75 16.11
C ILE A 185 -3.78 20.52 16.26
N GLU A 186 -3.68 21.77 16.67
CA GLU A 186 -4.78 22.70 16.81
C GLU A 186 -4.65 23.84 15.80
N LEU A 187 -5.77 24.08 15.09
CA LEU A 187 -5.94 25.21 14.18
C LEU A 187 -7.15 26.03 14.62
N GLU A 188 -7.14 27.31 14.33
CA GLU A 188 -8.28 28.20 14.51
C GLU A 188 -8.56 28.94 13.21
N ILE A 189 -9.81 28.97 12.79
CA ILE A 189 -10.27 29.71 11.63
C ILE A 189 -11.48 30.57 11.93
N GLU A 190 -11.61 31.66 11.21
CA GLU A 190 -12.77 32.50 11.20
C GLU A 190 -13.42 32.46 9.81
N ILE A 191 -14.74 32.36 9.77
CA ILE A 191 -15.52 32.26 8.54
C ILE A 191 -16.58 33.34 8.58
N GLU A 192 -16.50 34.31 7.67
CA GLU A 192 -17.46 35.42 7.59
C GLU A 192 -18.87 34.90 7.31
N SER A 193 -19.90 35.73 7.58
CA SER A 193 -21.28 35.39 7.27
C SER A 193 -21.45 35.09 5.79
N PHE A 194 -22.19 34.02 5.48
CA PHE A 194 -22.49 33.55 4.12
C PHE A 194 -21.26 33.36 3.23
N SER A 195 -20.11 32.99 3.82
CA SER A 195 -18.87 32.73 3.09
C SER A 195 -18.34 31.31 3.36
N ASP A 196 -17.34 30.91 2.61
CA ASP A 196 -16.64 29.64 2.83
C ASP A 196 -15.14 29.84 3.07
N LYS A 197 -14.54 28.88 3.73
CA LYS A 197 -13.09 28.79 3.92
C LYS A 197 -12.61 27.36 3.61
N LYS A 198 -11.54 27.29 2.82
CA LYS A 198 -10.84 26.02 2.50
C LYS A 198 -9.49 26.00 3.18
N ILE A 199 -9.17 24.87 3.79
CA ILE A 199 -7.87 24.60 4.39
C ILE A 199 -7.35 23.24 3.94
N SER A 200 -6.04 23.08 3.93
CA SER A 200 -5.39 21.78 3.76
C SER A 200 -4.77 21.31 5.07
N ILE A 201 -4.88 20.01 5.33
CA ILE A 201 -4.17 19.31 6.40
C ILE A 201 -3.47 18.12 5.74
N ILE A 202 -2.18 18.00 5.96
CA ILE A 202 -1.32 17.04 5.27
C ILE A 202 -0.70 16.12 6.31
N LEU A 203 -0.79 14.82 6.07
CA LEU A 203 -0.04 13.79 6.79
C LEU A 203 0.88 13.11 5.80
N GLY A 204 2.19 13.23 5.99
CA GLY A 204 3.18 12.70 5.06
C GLY A 204 4.32 11.98 5.75
N ALA A 205 5.10 11.28 4.92
CA ALA A 205 6.33 10.61 5.29
C ALA A 205 7.38 10.81 4.21
N GLU A 206 8.60 11.20 4.59
CA GLU A 206 9.70 11.44 3.66
C GLU A 206 11.03 11.00 4.24
N GLU A 207 11.96 10.65 3.35
CA GLU A 207 13.29 10.20 3.74
C GLU A 207 14.07 11.24 4.54
N ASN A 208 13.84 12.51 4.24
CA ASN A 208 14.52 13.58 4.96
C ASN A 208 13.61 14.80 5.18
N LEU A 209 14.03 15.63 6.12
CA LEU A 209 13.29 16.82 6.55
C LEU A 209 13.18 17.90 5.45
N VAL A 210 14.12 17.97 4.52
CA VAL A 210 14.11 18.98 3.44
C VAL A 210 12.95 18.69 2.49
N LEU A 211 12.86 17.48 1.98
CA LEU A 211 11.74 17.03 1.13
C LEU A 211 10.39 17.19 1.84
N ALA A 212 10.31 16.81 3.13
CA ALA A 212 9.10 17.00 3.92
C ALA A 212 8.66 18.49 3.97
N LYS A 213 9.62 19.41 4.14
CA LYS A 213 9.35 20.86 4.15
C LYS A 213 8.88 21.38 2.80
N ASP A 214 9.50 20.92 1.73
CA ASP A 214 9.13 21.33 0.36
C ASP A 214 7.70 20.88 0.02
N ILE A 215 7.33 19.66 0.36
CA ILE A 215 5.98 19.13 0.17
C ILE A 215 4.97 19.88 1.05
N ALA A 216 5.30 20.11 2.33
CA ALA A 216 4.45 20.89 3.23
C ALA A 216 4.21 22.30 2.70
N TYR A 217 5.24 22.97 2.20
CA TYR A 217 5.13 24.29 1.58
C TYR A 217 4.30 24.24 0.29
N LYS A 218 4.54 23.27 -0.59
CA LYS A 218 3.77 23.08 -1.85
C LYS A 218 2.27 23.01 -1.56
N TYR A 219 1.87 22.16 -0.61
CA TYR A 219 0.47 21.88 -0.30
C TYR A 219 -0.14 22.78 0.79
N SER A 220 0.62 23.72 1.34
CA SER A 220 0.05 24.85 2.09
C SER A 220 -0.76 25.78 1.17
N LYS A 221 -0.60 25.68 -0.14
CA LYS A 221 -1.35 26.42 -1.15
C LYS A 221 -2.52 25.59 -1.64
N ILE A 222 -3.73 25.97 -1.27
CA ILE A 222 -4.98 25.23 -1.65
C ILE A 222 -5.10 25.02 -3.16
N GLN A 223 -4.62 25.96 -3.96
CA GLN A 223 -4.61 25.83 -5.43
C GLN A 223 -3.81 24.60 -5.89
N ASN A 224 -2.65 24.35 -5.27
CA ASN A 224 -1.83 23.17 -5.58
C ASN A 224 -2.54 21.88 -5.19
N CYS A 225 -3.23 21.85 -4.03
CA CYS A 225 -4.03 20.72 -3.61
C CYS A 225 -5.15 20.42 -4.61
N ASN A 226 -5.88 21.45 -5.05
CA ASN A 226 -6.95 21.30 -6.04
C ASN A 226 -6.42 20.80 -7.41
N MET A 227 -5.29 21.34 -7.88
CA MET A 227 -4.66 20.90 -9.13
C MET A 227 -4.23 19.44 -9.03
N GLU A 228 -3.67 19.03 -7.90
CA GLU A 228 -3.22 17.66 -7.71
C GLU A 228 -4.38 16.66 -7.62
N LEU A 229 -5.49 17.03 -6.95
CA LEU A 229 -6.70 16.23 -6.95
C LEU A 229 -7.26 15.99 -8.37
N VAL A 230 -7.21 17.02 -9.22
CA VAL A 230 -7.60 16.88 -10.64
C VAL A 230 -6.67 15.92 -11.38
N LYS A 231 -5.37 15.98 -11.17
CA LYS A 231 -4.39 15.04 -11.77
C LYS A 231 -4.67 13.61 -11.32
N VAL A 232 -4.90 13.38 -10.01
CA VAL A 232 -5.22 12.06 -9.47
C VAL A 232 -6.48 11.49 -10.13
N LYS A 233 -7.55 12.29 -10.21
CA LYS A 233 -8.80 11.88 -10.88
C LYS A 233 -8.58 11.55 -12.35
N ASN A 234 -7.84 12.38 -13.07
CA ASN A 234 -7.58 12.19 -14.50
C ASN A 234 -6.76 10.92 -14.76
N LYS A 235 -5.70 10.69 -13.98
CA LYS A 235 -4.87 9.48 -14.11
C LYS A 235 -5.68 8.20 -13.95
N TRP A 236 -6.48 8.11 -12.89
CA TRP A 236 -7.31 6.94 -12.65
C TRP A 236 -8.37 6.77 -13.73
N ASN A 237 -9.02 7.84 -14.15
CA ASN A 237 -10.02 7.79 -15.22
C ASN A 237 -9.39 7.37 -16.57
N GLU A 238 -8.19 7.86 -16.88
CA GLU A 238 -7.48 7.46 -18.09
C GLU A 238 -7.08 5.98 -18.04
N LEU A 239 -6.50 5.51 -16.94
CA LEU A 239 -6.09 4.13 -16.79
C LEU A 239 -7.28 3.17 -16.83
N LEU A 240 -8.30 3.41 -16.02
CA LEU A 240 -9.45 2.52 -15.88
C LEU A 240 -10.44 2.65 -17.05
N GLY A 241 -10.41 3.78 -17.76
CA GLY A 241 -11.24 4.03 -18.92
C GLY A 241 -10.85 3.27 -20.20
N ARG A 242 -9.70 2.61 -20.22
CA ARG A 242 -9.20 1.88 -21.41
C ARG A 242 -10.07 0.67 -21.80
N VAL A 243 -10.72 0.06 -20.82
CA VAL A 243 -11.67 -1.05 -21.06
C VAL A 243 -13.01 -0.68 -20.45
N GLN A 244 -14.04 -0.61 -21.30
CA GLN A 244 -15.38 -0.26 -20.85
C GLN A 244 -16.41 -1.25 -21.43
N VAL A 245 -17.32 -1.69 -20.58
CA VAL A 245 -18.44 -2.53 -20.97
C VAL A 245 -19.77 -1.84 -20.64
N LYS A 246 -20.78 -2.08 -21.44
CA LYS A 246 -22.14 -1.60 -21.20
C LYS A 246 -23.09 -2.80 -21.19
N THR A 247 -23.67 -3.07 -20.04
CA THR A 247 -24.64 -4.14 -19.83
C THR A 247 -25.95 -3.56 -19.30
N PRO A 248 -27.05 -4.35 -19.31
CA PRO A 248 -28.32 -3.91 -18.70
C PRO A 248 -28.24 -3.73 -17.17
N TYR A 249 -27.18 -4.22 -16.53
CA TYR A 249 -27.02 -4.22 -15.07
C TYR A 249 -26.01 -3.16 -14.65
N GLU A 250 -26.48 -2.07 -14.04
CA GLU A 250 -25.65 -0.95 -13.56
C GLU A 250 -24.54 -1.40 -12.60
N SER A 251 -24.86 -2.27 -11.63
CA SER A 251 -23.90 -2.80 -10.67
C SER A 251 -22.74 -3.56 -11.33
N LEU A 252 -23.04 -4.31 -12.41
CA LEU A 252 -22.01 -5.02 -13.16
C LEU A 252 -21.11 -4.02 -13.93
N ASN A 253 -21.71 -2.97 -14.50
CA ASN A 253 -20.96 -1.92 -15.18
C ASN A 253 -20.00 -1.21 -14.21
N ILE A 254 -20.44 -0.86 -13.01
CA ILE A 254 -19.59 -0.24 -11.97
C ILE A 254 -18.41 -1.16 -11.62
N MET A 255 -18.68 -2.45 -11.40
CA MET A 255 -17.64 -3.41 -11.03
C MET A 255 -16.61 -3.61 -12.15
N LEU A 256 -17.05 -3.82 -13.39
CA LEU A 256 -16.16 -4.13 -14.52
C LEU A 256 -15.43 -2.90 -15.08
N ASN A 257 -16.09 -1.72 -15.09
CA ASN A 257 -15.52 -0.50 -15.68
C ASN A 257 -14.55 0.26 -14.77
N GLY A 258 -13.98 -0.43 -13.78
CA GLY A 258 -12.90 0.15 -13.01
C GLY A 258 -12.77 -0.40 -11.60
N TRP A 259 -13.86 -0.69 -10.87
CA TRP A 259 -13.75 -1.01 -9.44
C TRP A 259 -12.88 -2.24 -9.16
N ILE A 260 -13.05 -3.34 -9.91
CA ILE A 260 -12.23 -4.55 -9.74
C ILE A 260 -10.75 -4.26 -10.01
N MET A 261 -10.43 -3.58 -11.11
CA MET A 261 -9.05 -3.25 -11.46
C MET A 261 -8.44 -2.24 -10.49
N TYR A 262 -9.21 -1.25 -10.05
CA TYR A 262 -8.79 -0.31 -9.01
C TYR A 262 -8.39 -1.04 -7.72
N GLN A 263 -9.22 -1.99 -7.26
CA GLN A 263 -8.93 -2.80 -6.08
C GLN A 263 -7.66 -3.65 -6.27
N THR A 264 -7.51 -4.29 -7.43
CA THR A 264 -6.32 -5.09 -7.74
C THR A 264 -5.05 -4.24 -7.67
N ILE A 265 -5.05 -3.08 -8.32
CA ILE A 265 -3.88 -2.19 -8.34
C ILE A 265 -3.60 -1.66 -6.92
N CYS A 266 -4.59 -1.09 -6.26
CA CYS A 266 -4.39 -0.45 -4.95
C CYS A 266 -4.05 -1.45 -3.84
N SER A 267 -4.79 -2.56 -3.76
CA SER A 267 -4.64 -3.50 -2.65
C SER A 267 -3.55 -4.53 -2.90
N ARG A 268 -3.47 -5.08 -4.11
CA ARG A 268 -2.56 -6.20 -4.39
C ARG A 268 -1.20 -5.73 -4.87
N LEU A 269 -1.13 -4.76 -5.77
CA LEU A 269 0.14 -4.31 -6.34
C LEU A 269 0.80 -3.19 -5.53
N LEU A 270 0.05 -2.19 -5.07
CA LEU A 270 0.61 -1.07 -4.30
C LEU A 270 0.73 -1.39 -2.81
N ALA A 271 -0.34 -1.83 -2.16
CA ALA A 271 -0.34 -2.12 -0.73
C ALA A 271 0.22 -3.52 -0.40
N LYS A 272 0.27 -4.44 -1.37
CA LYS A 272 0.67 -5.83 -1.16
C LYS A 272 -0.09 -6.45 0.02
N SER A 273 -1.40 -6.26 0.04
CA SER A 273 -2.30 -6.66 1.13
C SER A 273 -3.41 -7.56 0.62
N GLY A 274 -3.75 -8.55 1.42
CA GLY A 274 -4.93 -9.38 1.23
C GLY A 274 -6.12 -8.89 2.06
N PHE A 275 -7.28 -9.55 1.89
CA PHE A 275 -8.50 -9.19 2.62
C PHE A 275 -8.35 -9.34 4.14
N TYR A 276 -7.60 -10.33 4.58
CA TYR A 276 -7.45 -10.67 6.01
C TYR A 276 -6.21 -10.07 6.67
N GLN A 277 -5.27 -9.54 5.89
CA GLN A 277 -3.99 -9.09 6.45
C GLN A 277 -3.33 -8.00 5.60
N SER A 278 -2.67 -7.07 6.26
CA SER A 278 -1.73 -6.16 5.64
C SER A 278 -0.36 -6.83 5.61
N GLY A 279 -0.11 -7.62 4.55
CA GLY A 279 1.10 -8.43 4.44
C GLY A 279 2.34 -7.63 4.12
N GLY A 280 2.22 -6.68 3.21
CA GLY A 280 3.33 -5.84 2.74
C GLY A 280 4.41 -6.60 1.94
N ALA A 281 4.26 -7.91 1.78
CA ALA A 281 5.19 -8.74 1.03
C ALA A 281 4.77 -8.89 -0.43
N TYR A 282 5.75 -9.02 -1.32
CA TYR A 282 5.53 -9.60 -2.64
C TYR A 282 5.47 -11.11 -2.52
N GLY A 283 4.44 -11.76 -3.07
CA GLY A 283 4.44 -13.19 -3.34
C GLY A 283 4.90 -13.43 -4.78
N PHE A 284 5.75 -14.41 -5.00
CA PHE A 284 6.28 -14.64 -6.35
C PHE A 284 5.15 -14.95 -7.34
N ARG A 285 4.29 -15.86 -6.97
CA ARG A 285 3.09 -16.25 -7.72
C ARG A 285 2.03 -15.16 -7.71
N ASP A 286 1.74 -14.60 -6.53
CA ASP A 286 0.57 -13.77 -6.29
C ASP A 286 0.57 -12.48 -7.12
N GLN A 287 1.62 -11.66 -7.02
CA GLN A 287 1.67 -10.40 -7.73
C GLN A 287 1.87 -10.57 -9.25
N LEU A 288 2.46 -11.66 -9.71
CA LEU A 288 2.47 -11.99 -11.14
C LEU A 288 1.06 -12.28 -11.65
N GLN A 289 0.25 -13.06 -10.91
CA GLN A 289 -1.15 -13.32 -11.26
C GLN A 289 -1.98 -12.05 -11.23
N ASP A 290 -1.83 -11.21 -10.18
CA ASP A 290 -2.53 -9.93 -10.06
C ASP A 290 -2.18 -9.00 -11.23
N ALA A 291 -0.89 -8.89 -11.58
CA ALA A 291 -0.43 -8.05 -12.70
C ALA A 291 -0.92 -8.55 -14.06
N TYR A 292 -1.08 -9.86 -14.24
CA TYR A 292 -1.62 -10.41 -15.48
C TYR A 292 -3.03 -9.90 -15.79
N GLY A 293 -3.86 -9.72 -14.76
CA GLY A 293 -5.19 -9.14 -14.90
C GLY A 293 -5.19 -7.71 -15.44
N THR A 294 -4.15 -6.93 -15.12
CA THR A 294 -4.05 -5.51 -15.49
C THR A 294 -3.52 -5.24 -16.89
N LYS A 295 -3.06 -6.26 -17.64
CA LYS A 295 -2.45 -6.11 -18.97
C LYS A 295 -3.33 -5.41 -20.00
N PHE A 296 -4.66 -5.48 -19.85
CA PHE A 296 -5.61 -4.80 -20.75
C PHE A 296 -5.70 -3.29 -20.47
N LEU A 297 -5.26 -2.86 -19.29
CA LEU A 297 -5.21 -1.46 -18.90
C LEU A 297 -3.84 -0.86 -19.21
N ASP A 298 -2.77 -1.52 -18.74
CA ASP A 298 -1.39 -1.08 -18.96
C ASP A 298 -0.43 -2.27 -18.92
N THR A 299 0.14 -2.60 -20.06
CA THR A 299 1.11 -3.71 -20.21
C THR A 299 2.38 -3.48 -19.42
N ASN A 300 2.75 -2.21 -19.14
CA ASN A 300 3.93 -1.90 -18.33
C ASN A 300 3.81 -2.41 -16.88
N ILE A 301 2.60 -2.55 -16.36
CA ILE A 301 2.40 -3.13 -15.02
C ILE A 301 2.91 -4.57 -15.00
N LEU A 302 2.50 -5.39 -15.99
CA LEU A 302 2.96 -6.77 -16.09
C LEU A 302 4.46 -6.85 -16.43
N TYR A 303 4.96 -6.03 -17.36
CA TYR A 303 6.37 -5.92 -17.69
C TYR A 303 7.23 -5.69 -16.45
N ASN A 304 6.91 -4.65 -15.68
CA ASN A 304 7.67 -4.30 -14.48
C ASN A 304 7.61 -5.40 -13.40
N GLN A 305 6.50 -6.12 -13.28
CA GLN A 305 6.42 -7.26 -12.36
C GLN A 305 7.28 -8.43 -12.83
N ILE A 306 7.33 -8.74 -14.12
CA ILE A 306 8.24 -9.77 -14.67
C ILE A 306 9.69 -9.43 -14.34
N ILE A 307 10.13 -8.19 -14.63
CA ILE A 307 11.50 -7.75 -14.34
C ILE A 307 11.80 -7.77 -12.83
N LYS A 308 10.83 -7.37 -12.00
CA LYS A 308 10.99 -7.41 -10.54
C LYS A 308 11.16 -8.85 -10.05
N HIS A 309 10.29 -9.75 -10.47
CA HIS A 309 10.28 -11.15 -10.01
C HIS A 309 11.50 -11.94 -10.50
N SER A 310 12.02 -11.65 -11.69
CA SER A 310 13.25 -12.30 -12.16
C SER A 310 14.45 -12.06 -11.23
N LYS A 311 14.53 -10.89 -10.58
CA LYS A 311 15.57 -10.55 -9.60
C LYS A 311 15.43 -11.30 -8.28
N HIS A 312 14.31 -12.00 -8.05
CA HIS A 312 14.02 -12.82 -6.86
C HIS A 312 14.10 -14.32 -7.16
N GLN A 313 14.81 -14.68 -8.24
CA GLN A 313 15.20 -16.05 -8.58
C GLN A 313 16.64 -16.32 -8.12
N PHE A 314 16.87 -17.50 -7.53
CA PHE A 314 18.22 -17.97 -7.20
C PHE A 314 18.92 -18.54 -8.42
N ILE A 315 20.27 -18.58 -8.37
CA ILE A 315 21.12 -19.13 -9.44
C ILE A 315 20.72 -20.55 -9.81
N GLU A 316 20.20 -21.30 -8.86
CA GLU A 316 19.73 -22.67 -9.03
C GLU A 316 18.39 -22.79 -9.76
N GLY A 317 17.69 -21.69 -10.02
CA GLY A 317 16.44 -21.64 -10.76
C GLY A 317 15.18 -21.65 -9.89
N ASP A 318 15.27 -21.93 -8.58
CA ASP A 318 14.17 -21.72 -7.64
C ASP A 318 14.05 -20.23 -7.25
N VAL A 319 13.04 -19.88 -6.49
CA VAL A 319 12.66 -18.48 -6.23
C VAL A 319 12.31 -18.26 -4.75
N GLU A 320 12.28 -16.99 -4.34
CA GLU A 320 11.62 -16.65 -3.08
C GLU A 320 10.12 -16.82 -3.23
N HIS A 321 9.50 -17.52 -2.31
CA HIS A 321 8.05 -17.66 -2.25
C HIS A 321 7.36 -16.32 -1.97
N TRP A 322 7.92 -15.54 -1.02
CA TRP A 322 7.56 -14.15 -0.78
C TRP A 322 8.73 -13.37 -0.15
N TRP A 323 8.73 -12.03 -0.31
CA TRP A 323 9.77 -11.15 0.23
C TRP A 323 9.24 -9.75 0.57
N HIS A 324 9.96 -9.06 1.46
CA HIS A 324 9.81 -7.63 1.73
C HIS A 324 10.92 -6.86 1.04
N GLU A 325 10.56 -5.98 0.11
CA GLU A 325 11.51 -5.19 -0.70
C GLU A 325 12.35 -4.23 0.16
N GLU A 326 11.77 -3.70 1.24
CA GLU A 326 12.36 -2.67 2.07
C GLU A 326 13.58 -3.14 2.87
N ASN A 327 13.64 -4.43 3.18
CA ASN A 327 14.75 -5.01 3.95
C ASN A 327 15.40 -6.22 3.26
N ASN A 328 14.99 -6.54 2.03
CA ASN A 328 15.44 -7.70 1.24
C ASN A 328 15.35 -9.03 2.01
N ARG A 329 14.36 -9.16 2.89
CA ARG A 329 14.09 -10.40 3.60
C ARG A 329 12.95 -11.15 2.93
N GLY A 330 13.20 -12.42 2.65
CA GLY A 330 12.21 -13.28 2.05
C GLY A 330 12.38 -14.74 2.45
N ILE A 331 11.53 -15.58 1.93
CA ILE A 331 11.50 -16.99 2.26
C ILE A 331 11.77 -17.84 1.01
N ARG A 332 12.84 -18.61 1.03
CA ARG A 332 13.16 -19.65 0.05
C ARG A 332 12.42 -20.92 0.44
N THR A 333 11.70 -21.55 -0.47
CA THR A 333 10.86 -22.72 -0.18
C THR A 333 11.03 -23.82 -1.22
N LYS A 334 10.40 -24.99 -0.95
CA LYS A 334 10.26 -26.09 -1.89
C LYS A 334 8.86 -26.17 -2.50
N PHE A 335 8.16 -25.03 -2.66
CA PHE A 335 6.93 -24.98 -3.46
C PHE A 335 7.27 -25.20 -4.93
N SER A 336 6.54 -26.10 -5.57
CA SER A 336 6.93 -26.59 -6.90
C SER A 336 6.41 -25.75 -8.05
N ASP A 337 5.44 -24.88 -7.84
CA ASP A 337 4.83 -24.05 -8.86
C ASP A 337 5.41 -22.64 -8.96
N ASP A 338 5.94 -22.09 -7.86
CA ASP A 338 6.36 -20.69 -7.79
C ASP A 338 7.28 -20.28 -8.96
N LEU A 339 8.35 -21.04 -9.19
CA LEU A 339 9.34 -20.76 -10.24
C LEU A 339 8.72 -20.75 -11.65
N LEU A 340 7.64 -21.48 -11.87
CA LEU A 340 7.01 -21.62 -13.18
C LEU A 340 6.12 -20.43 -13.55
N TRP A 341 5.78 -19.57 -12.59
CA TRP A 341 4.99 -18.38 -12.90
C TRP A 341 5.76 -17.34 -13.70
N LEU A 342 7.09 -17.26 -13.58
CA LEU A 342 7.89 -16.35 -14.38
C LEU A 342 7.83 -16.70 -15.88
N PRO A 343 8.21 -17.91 -16.34
CA PRO A 343 8.09 -18.25 -17.76
C PRO A 343 6.64 -18.20 -18.27
N TYR A 344 5.66 -18.56 -17.43
CA TYR A 344 4.26 -18.44 -17.82
C TYR A 344 3.86 -17.00 -18.11
N MET A 345 4.25 -16.04 -17.26
CA MET A 345 3.92 -14.63 -17.47
C MET A 345 4.69 -14.00 -18.64
N VAL A 346 5.93 -14.41 -18.87
CA VAL A 346 6.68 -13.99 -20.07
C VAL A 346 5.98 -14.45 -21.35
N ILE A 347 5.56 -15.71 -21.44
CA ILE A 347 4.76 -16.22 -22.56
C ILE A 347 3.48 -15.38 -22.75
N LYS A 348 2.77 -15.09 -21.66
CA LYS A 348 1.53 -14.33 -21.72
C LYS A 348 1.75 -12.87 -22.12
N TYR A 349 2.84 -12.27 -21.68
CA TYR A 349 3.22 -10.91 -22.05
C TYR A 349 3.54 -10.83 -23.54
N ILE A 350 4.43 -11.70 -24.04
CA ILE A 350 4.80 -11.73 -25.46
C ILE A 350 3.58 -11.99 -26.37
N ARG A 351 2.74 -12.97 -26.03
CA ARG A 351 1.51 -13.25 -26.80
C ARG A 351 0.51 -12.08 -26.82
N HIS A 352 0.55 -11.20 -25.81
CA HIS A 352 -0.32 -10.05 -25.76
C HIS A 352 0.24 -8.83 -26.48
N THR A 353 1.55 -8.60 -26.38
CA THR A 353 2.21 -7.38 -26.86
C THR A 353 2.97 -7.56 -28.18
N GLY A 354 3.42 -8.78 -28.48
CA GLY A 354 4.40 -9.03 -29.55
C GLY A 354 5.82 -8.57 -29.23
N ASP A 355 6.08 -8.13 -27.98
CA ASP A 355 7.37 -7.62 -27.55
C ASP A 355 8.29 -8.76 -27.10
N TYR A 356 9.18 -9.20 -27.99
CA TYR A 356 10.22 -10.20 -27.72
C TYR A 356 11.47 -9.61 -27.08
N GLU A 357 11.64 -8.27 -27.08
CA GLU A 357 12.82 -7.62 -26.49
C GLU A 357 12.91 -7.83 -24.98
N ILE A 358 11.78 -8.11 -24.32
CA ILE A 358 11.78 -8.49 -22.91
C ILE A 358 12.73 -9.67 -22.62
N LEU A 359 12.89 -10.60 -23.56
CA LEU A 359 13.76 -11.77 -23.40
C LEU A 359 15.24 -11.40 -23.26
N ASN A 360 15.64 -10.26 -23.83
CA ASN A 360 17.02 -9.77 -23.85
C ASN A 360 17.36 -8.92 -22.61
N VAL A 361 16.39 -8.58 -21.78
CA VAL A 361 16.62 -7.79 -20.57
C VAL A 361 17.45 -8.58 -19.58
N ILE A 362 18.56 -7.99 -19.16
CA ILE A 362 19.50 -8.60 -18.21
C ILE A 362 19.10 -8.26 -16.79
N THR A 363 19.00 -9.26 -15.92
CA THR A 363 18.73 -9.10 -14.49
C THR A 363 19.62 -10.00 -13.63
N PRO A 364 20.00 -9.57 -12.42
CA PRO A 364 20.78 -10.38 -11.50
C PRO A 364 19.92 -11.48 -10.84
N TYR A 365 20.59 -12.56 -10.43
CA TYR A 365 20.04 -13.58 -9.54
C TYR A 365 20.21 -13.19 -8.07
N LEU A 366 19.48 -13.88 -7.20
CA LEU A 366 19.75 -13.87 -5.76
C LEU A 366 20.88 -14.85 -5.41
N GLN A 367 21.65 -14.46 -4.41
CA GLN A 367 22.66 -15.29 -3.76
C GLN A 367 22.13 -15.76 -2.40
N GLY A 368 22.12 -17.07 -2.18
CA GLY A 368 21.71 -17.68 -0.92
C GLY A 368 22.08 -19.15 -0.84
N ALA A 369 22.21 -19.67 0.37
CA ALA A 369 22.46 -21.09 0.57
C ALA A 369 21.26 -21.93 0.11
N LYS A 370 21.53 -23.03 -0.62
CA LYS A 370 20.52 -24.02 -0.98
C LYS A 370 19.85 -24.58 0.28
N LEU A 371 18.56 -24.90 0.16
CA LEU A 371 17.86 -25.65 1.19
C LEU A 371 18.47 -27.07 1.30
N LYS A 372 18.68 -27.52 2.53
CA LYS A 372 19.09 -28.90 2.77
C LYS A 372 17.94 -29.85 2.47
N GLU A 373 18.26 -31.12 2.34
CA GLU A 373 17.25 -32.16 2.03
C GLU A 373 16.07 -32.14 3.02
N ASN A 374 16.36 -31.98 4.31
CA ASN A 374 15.38 -31.94 5.39
C ASN A 374 14.80 -30.55 5.68
N GLU A 375 15.27 -29.49 5.02
CA GLU A 375 14.75 -28.13 5.15
C GLU A 375 13.59 -27.93 4.16
N LYS A 376 12.44 -27.48 4.65
CA LYS A 376 11.28 -27.13 3.82
C LYS A 376 11.33 -25.71 3.33
N GLU A 377 11.83 -24.81 4.19
CA GLU A 377 11.86 -23.37 3.96
C GLU A 377 12.97 -22.71 4.76
N LYS A 378 13.40 -21.51 4.34
CA LYS A 378 14.39 -20.71 5.03
C LYS A 378 14.07 -19.22 4.85
N TYR A 379 13.89 -18.52 5.95
CA TYR A 379 13.66 -17.06 5.97
C TYR A 379 14.96 -16.33 6.29
N GLU A 380 15.50 -15.59 5.34
CA GLU A 380 16.76 -14.86 5.49
C GLU A 380 16.71 -13.51 4.75
N GLN A 381 17.74 -12.72 4.92
CA GLN A 381 18.04 -11.59 4.04
C GLN A 381 18.89 -12.09 2.88
N TYR A 382 18.36 -12.01 1.66
CA TYR A 382 19.08 -12.40 0.45
C TYR A 382 19.65 -11.18 -0.25
N LEU A 383 20.80 -11.35 -0.88
CA LEU A 383 21.49 -10.29 -1.60
C LEU A 383 21.51 -10.62 -3.09
N SER A 384 21.55 -9.57 -3.90
CA SER A 384 21.75 -9.70 -5.35
C SER A 384 23.14 -10.31 -5.62
N SER A 385 23.22 -11.27 -6.52
CA SER A 385 24.48 -11.86 -6.95
C SER A 385 25.16 -10.99 -8.01
N ASN A 386 26.45 -11.29 -8.30
CA ASN A 386 27.18 -10.70 -9.42
C ASN A 386 26.93 -11.45 -10.75
N ILE A 387 26.08 -12.48 -10.74
CA ILE A 387 25.71 -13.24 -11.93
C ILE A 387 24.40 -12.67 -12.45
N GLU A 388 24.43 -12.20 -13.68
CA GLU A 388 23.31 -11.60 -14.39
C GLU A 388 23.10 -12.36 -15.70
N GLU A 389 21.86 -12.65 -16.03
CA GLU A 389 21.49 -13.29 -17.30
C GLU A 389 20.21 -12.65 -17.86
N SER A 390 19.87 -13.02 -19.09
CA SER A 390 18.67 -12.55 -19.75
C SER A 390 17.40 -13.17 -19.15
N ILE A 391 16.27 -12.51 -19.30
CA ILE A 391 14.96 -13.07 -18.93
C ILE A 391 14.72 -14.42 -19.59
N TYR A 392 15.22 -14.63 -20.81
CA TYR A 392 15.18 -15.93 -21.47
C TYR A 392 15.88 -17.01 -20.63
N GLU A 393 17.10 -16.76 -20.16
CA GLU A 393 17.86 -17.70 -19.34
C GLU A 393 17.22 -17.90 -17.96
N HIS A 394 16.64 -16.87 -17.36
CA HIS A 394 15.85 -16.99 -16.13
C HIS A 394 14.67 -17.95 -16.31
N CYS A 395 13.91 -17.81 -17.41
CA CYS A 395 12.80 -18.70 -17.74
C CYS A 395 13.26 -20.14 -17.98
N LYS A 396 14.36 -20.29 -18.76
CA LYS A 396 14.94 -21.59 -19.06
C LYS A 396 15.39 -22.32 -17.79
N LYS A 397 16.09 -21.63 -16.86
CA LYS A 397 16.52 -22.21 -15.58
C LYS A 397 15.35 -22.67 -14.72
N ALA A 398 14.26 -21.90 -14.68
CA ALA A 398 13.04 -22.28 -13.97
C ALA A 398 12.43 -23.57 -14.57
N ILE A 399 12.36 -23.66 -15.89
CA ILE A 399 11.84 -24.84 -16.61
C ILE A 399 12.76 -26.05 -16.41
N ASP A 400 14.08 -25.87 -16.59
CA ASP A 400 15.08 -26.94 -16.43
C ASP A 400 15.04 -27.53 -15.01
N ARG A 401 14.86 -26.67 -14.00
CA ARG A 401 14.71 -27.11 -12.61
C ARG A 401 13.41 -27.89 -12.39
N ALA A 402 12.28 -27.37 -12.86
CA ALA A 402 10.99 -28.04 -12.73
C ALA A 402 10.95 -29.40 -13.46
N CYS A 403 11.74 -29.56 -14.53
CA CYS A 403 11.90 -30.82 -15.27
C CYS A 403 12.96 -31.75 -14.68
N GLY A 404 13.65 -31.36 -13.61
CA GLY A 404 14.70 -32.17 -12.98
C GLY A 404 15.99 -32.26 -13.82
N ILE A 405 16.19 -31.33 -14.75
CA ILE A 405 17.41 -31.30 -15.60
C ILE A 405 18.60 -30.75 -14.81
N SER A 406 18.35 -29.75 -13.97
CA SER A 406 19.38 -29.08 -13.16
C SER A 406 19.76 -29.84 -11.89
N ASP A 407 18.80 -30.51 -11.25
CA ASP A 407 19.02 -31.44 -10.14
C ASP A 407 17.84 -32.42 -10.03
N ASN A 408 18.10 -33.59 -9.40
CA ASN A 408 17.09 -34.63 -9.29
C ASN A 408 16.04 -34.38 -8.20
N GLU A 409 16.17 -33.35 -7.39
CA GLU A 409 15.24 -33.04 -6.30
C GLU A 409 13.84 -32.71 -6.84
N TRP A 410 13.78 -32.02 -7.97
CA TRP A 410 12.56 -31.57 -8.65
C TRP A 410 12.13 -32.46 -9.81
N SER A 411 12.63 -33.71 -9.85
CA SER A 411 12.30 -34.66 -10.91
C SER A 411 10.83 -35.10 -10.87
N PHE A 412 10.44 -35.85 -11.90
CA PHE A 412 9.14 -36.52 -11.93
C PHE A 412 9.09 -37.68 -10.94
N GLY A 413 7.89 -37.95 -10.44
CA GLY A 413 7.64 -39.09 -9.56
C GLY A 413 7.44 -40.40 -10.31
N GLU A 414 6.98 -41.44 -9.60
CA GLU A 414 6.81 -42.80 -10.11
C GLU A 414 5.81 -42.91 -11.27
N HIS A 415 4.79 -42.04 -11.29
CA HIS A 415 3.75 -42.04 -12.34
C HIS A 415 4.09 -41.06 -13.50
N GLY A 416 5.28 -40.47 -13.51
CA GLY A 416 5.70 -39.53 -14.53
C GLY A 416 5.06 -38.14 -14.43
N LEU A 417 4.55 -37.79 -13.27
CA LEU A 417 4.04 -36.45 -12.94
C LEU A 417 5.07 -35.66 -12.14
N PRO A 418 5.08 -34.30 -12.24
CA PRO A 418 5.97 -33.48 -11.42
C PRO A 418 5.72 -33.68 -9.92
N LYS A 419 6.80 -33.72 -9.15
CA LYS A 419 6.72 -33.81 -7.68
C LYS A 419 6.13 -32.52 -7.10
N ILE A 420 5.24 -32.67 -6.10
CA ILE A 420 4.54 -31.55 -5.48
C ILE A 420 5.44 -30.72 -4.51
N GLY A 421 6.59 -31.26 -4.07
CA GLY A 421 7.41 -30.61 -3.06
C GLY A 421 6.67 -30.48 -1.72
N ILE A 422 6.68 -29.28 -1.13
CA ILE A 422 5.88 -28.97 0.08
C ILE A 422 4.49 -28.41 -0.25
N GLY A 423 4.18 -28.25 -1.51
CA GLY A 423 2.91 -27.78 -2.05
C GLY A 423 3.09 -27.32 -3.50
N ASP A 424 1.98 -27.19 -4.20
CA ASP A 424 1.87 -26.53 -5.50
C ASP A 424 1.13 -25.19 -5.32
N TRP A 425 0.25 -24.82 -6.24
CA TRP A 425 -0.59 -23.62 -6.10
C TRP A 425 -1.41 -23.58 -4.78
N ASN A 426 -1.70 -24.74 -4.19
CA ASN A 426 -2.35 -24.82 -2.91
C ASN A 426 -1.32 -24.99 -1.77
N ASP A 427 -1.05 -23.90 -1.06
CA ASP A 427 -0.12 -23.82 0.06
C ASP A 427 -0.52 -24.74 1.25
N GLY A 428 -1.77 -25.19 1.29
CA GLY A 428 -2.27 -26.12 2.31
C GLY A 428 -1.83 -27.56 2.12
N PHE A 429 -1.15 -27.91 1.03
CA PHE A 429 -0.78 -29.30 0.70
C PHE A 429 0.56 -29.76 1.25
N SER A 430 1.10 -29.08 2.26
CA SER A 430 2.42 -29.37 2.85
C SER A 430 2.59 -30.78 3.44
N ASN A 431 1.50 -31.52 3.65
CA ASN A 431 1.50 -32.89 4.17
C ASN A 431 1.23 -33.98 3.11
N ILE A 432 1.05 -33.63 1.82
CA ILE A 432 0.80 -34.58 0.74
C ILE A 432 2.11 -35.21 0.24
N GLY A 433 3.18 -34.41 0.14
CA GLY A 433 4.48 -34.86 -0.36
C GLY A 433 5.66 -34.75 0.61
N PRO A 434 5.50 -34.96 1.95
CA PRO A 434 6.57 -34.69 2.92
C PRO A 434 7.80 -35.58 2.75
N GLU A 435 7.65 -36.75 2.11
CA GLU A 435 8.75 -37.69 1.81
C GLU A 435 9.41 -37.45 0.45
N GLY A 436 9.02 -36.38 -0.26
CA GLY A 436 9.56 -36.08 -1.60
C GLY A 436 9.09 -37.03 -2.72
N LYS A 437 7.97 -37.76 -2.48
CA LYS A 437 7.38 -38.72 -3.44
C LYS A 437 6.06 -38.24 -4.04
N GLY A 438 5.34 -37.36 -3.35
CA GLY A 438 4.03 -36.87 -3.78
C GLY A 438 4.12 -36.17 -5.14
N GLU A 439 3.13 -36.42 -5.99
CA GLU A 439 3.03 -35.88 -7.35
C GLU A 439 1.81 -34.97 -7.48
N SER A 440 1.88 -33.97 -8.37
CA SER A 440 0.80 -33.05 -8.65
C SER A 440 0.32 -33.17 -10.09
N VAL A 441 -0.94 -33.58 -10.26
CA VAL A 441 -1.62 -33.61 -11.57
C VAL A 441 -1.82 -32.17 -12.09
N TRP A 442 -2.20 -31.25 -11.20
CA TRP A 442 -2.36 -29.83 -11.57
C TRP A 442 -1.06 -29.23 -12.08
N LEU A 443 0.06 -29.47 -11.38
CA LEU A 443 1.38 -29.01 -11.80
C LEU A 443 1.79 -29.61 -13.16
N GLY A 444 1.42 -30.86 -13.43
CA GLY A 444 1.62 -31.50 -14.72
C GLY A 444 0.94 -30.75 -15.87
N PHE A 445 -0.33 -30.35 -15.70
CA PHE A 445 -1.02 -29.50 -16.69
C PHE A 445 -0.39 -28.12 -16.83
N PHE A 446 0.05 -27.52 -15.73
CA PHE A 446 0.65 -26.20 -15.74
C PHE A 446 2.01 -26.22 -16.47
N LEU A 447 2.88 -27.15 -16.11
CA LEU A 447 4.19 -27.36 -16.75
C LEU A 447 4.04 -27.66 -18.25
N TYR A 448 3.11 -28.57 -18.63
CA TYR A 448 2.81 -28.86 -20.03
C TYR A 448 2.45 -27.59 -20.81
N ARG A 449 1.61 -26.75 -20.25
CA ARG A 449 1.20 -25.50 -20.88
C ARG A 449 2.35 -24.51 -21.07
N ILE A 450 3.26 -24.48 -20.11
CA ILE A 450 4.47 -23.64 -20.17
C ILE A 450 5.44 -24.18 -21.24
N LEU A 451 5.70 -25.49 -21.25
CA LEU A 451 6.59 -26.11 -22.22
C LEU A 451 6.13 -25.86 -23.67
N LEU A 452 4.82 -26.04 -23.95
CA LEU A 452 4.27 -25.73 -25.27
C LEU A 452 4.43 -24.24 -25.62
N GLY A 453 4.19 -23.34 -24.68
CA GLY A 453 4.28 -21.91 -24.96
C GLY A 453 5.70 -21.40 -25.05
N PHE A 454 6.64 -22.01 -24.33
CA PHE A 454 8.03 -21.60 -24.35
C PHE A 454 8.79 -22.20 -25.55
N SER A 455 8.40 -23.39 -26.06
CA SER A 455 8.95 -23.92 -27.30
C SER A 455 8.70 -22.99 -28.49
N GLU A 456 7.51 -22.39 -28.59
CA GLU A 456 7.19 -21.38 -29.62
C GLU A 456 8.07 -20.11 -29.54
N ILE A 457 8.60 -19.80 -28.37
CA ILE A 457 9.48 -18.64 -28.15
C ILE A 457 10.94 -19.01 -28.45
N ALA A 458 11.31 -20.26 -28.21
CA ALA A 458 12.68 -20.77 -28.44
C ALA A 458 12.99 -21.05 -29.91
N GLU A 459 11.98 -21.29 -30.75
CA GLU A 459 12.06 -21.39 -32.21
C GLU A 459 12.24 -20.02 -32.89
#